data_19198664344650b7ea8bc0a6258d0cee
#
_entry.id   19198664344650b7ea8bc0a6258d0cee
#
_cell.length_a   1.000
_cell.length_b   1.000
_cell.length_c   1.000
_cell.angle_alpha   90.00
_cell.angle_beta   90.00
_cell.angle_gamma   90.00
#
_symmetry.space_group_name_H-M   'P 1'
#
loop_
_entity.id
_entity.type
_entity.pdbx_description
1 polymer ?
#
loop_
_entity_poly.entity_id
_entity_poly.type
_entity_poly.pdbx_seq_one_letter_code
_entity_poly.pdbx_strand_id
1 'polypeptide(L)'
;VSILLVLCLTLGALPLAMAEEVVDADLTCTITLGNWPADTAAEAEKALFESYRETMKKQYPNVTLVPDYYSYTLSSYVPMAKGGTAPSIFQPPFTDPQLLISQHLVGDVTDALERAGVLNEFSPSYLEMLSDENGRIYGLPRDGYVLGMHINVALFREAGLVDEEGLPIYPKTLQEV
;
A
#
# COMPACT_ATOMS: atom_id res chain seq x y z
N VAL A 1 -67.78 7.96 -1.42
CA VAL A 1 -66.62 8.77 -1.80
C VAL A 1 -65.48 8.42 -0.82
N SER A 2 -64.58 7.52 -1.25
CA SER A 2 -63.46 7.04 -0.44
C SER A 2 -62.26 7.97 -0.65
N ILE A 3 -61.82 8.60 0.44
CA ILE A 3 -60.58 9.37 0.47
C ILE A 3 -59.44 8.41 0.79
N LEU A 4 -58.58 8.13 -0.21
CA LEU A 4 -57.38 7.35 -0.08
C LEU A 4 -56.27 8.25 0.49
N LEU A 5 -55.93 8.06 1.75
CA LEU A 5 -54.83 8.77 2.39
C LEU A 5 -53.50 8.07 2.00
N VAL A 6 -52.76 8.67 1.06
CA VAL A 6 -51.42 8.23 0.71
C VAL A 6 -50.43 8.77 1.76
N LEU A 7 -50.04 7.90 2.70
CA LEU A 7 -48.99 8.18 3.65
C LEU A 7 -47.63 7.96 2.97
N CYS A 8 -47.00 9.05 2.50
CA CYS A 8 -45.61 9.03 2.05
C CYS A 8 -44.71 8.82 3.26
N LEU A 9 -44.27 7.57 3.47
CA LEU A 9 -43.15 7.22 4.33
C LEU A 9 -41.85 7.69 3.63
N THR A 10 -41.39 8.89 3.93
CA THR A 10 -40.02 9.29 3.69
C THR A 10 -39.14 8.53 4.67
N LEU A 11 -38.67 7.35 4.26
CA LEU A 11 -37.52 6.75 4.93
C LEU A 11 -36.34 7.69 4.69
N GLY A 12 -36.06 8.55 5.66
CA GLY A 12 -34.80 9.22 5.78
C GLY A 12 -33.74 8.13 5.94
N ALA A 13 -32.90 7.97 4.92
CA ALA A 13 -31.66 7.23 5.06
C ALA A 13 -30.80 7.99 6.08
N LEU A 14 -30.94 7.62 7.35
CA LEU A 14 -29.92 7.93 8.34
C LEU A 14 -28.63 7.27 7.81
N PRO A 15 -27.52 7.98 7.66
CA PRO A 15 -26.25 7.33 7.47
C PRO A 15 -26.08 6.42 8.70
N LEU A 16 -26.10 5.09 8.50
CA LEU A 16 -25.54 4.19 9.47
C LEU A 16 -24.06 4.59 9.58
N ALA A 17 -23.75 5.42 10.57
CA ALA A 17 -22.40 5.49 11.07
C ALA A 17 -22.12 4.09 11.59
N MET A 18 -21.44 3.27 10.80
CA MET A 18 -20.86 2.03 11.25
C MET A 18 -19.95 2.47 12.40
N ALA A 19 -20.38 2.20 13.63
CA ALA A 19 -19.49 2.35 14.76
C ALA A 19 -18.30 1.44 14.46
N GLU A 20 -17.11 2.01 14.34
CA GLU A 20 -15.88 1.24 14.19
C GLU A 20 -15.80 0.31 15.40
N GLU A 21 -16.05 -0.97 15.17
CA GLU A 21 -16.09 -1.98 16.22
C GLU A 21 -14.68 -2.17 16.80
N VAL A 22 -14.58 -2.22 18.12
CA VAL A 22 -13.33 -2.61 18.79
C VAL A 22 -13.05 -4.08 18.42
N VAL A 23 -11.94 -4.33 17.74
CA VAL A 23 -11.59 -5.66 17.23
C VAL A 23 -10.99 -6.52 18.34
N ASP A 24 -10.06 -5.97 19.12
CA ASP A 24 -9.42 -6.64 20.26
C ASP A 24 -9.00 -5.61 21.32
N ALA A 25 -9.74 -5.57 22.42
CA ALA A 25 -9.47 -4.66 23.53
C ALA A 25 -8.32 -5.15 24.44
N ASP A 26 -7.96 -6.43 24.37
CA ASP A 26 -6.94 -7.02 25.26
C ASP A 26 -5.55 -7.00 24.64
N LEU A 27 -5.47 -6.85 23.32
CA LEU A 27 -4.19 -6.78 22.61
C LEU A 27 -3.39 -5.55 23.04
N THR A 28 -2.24 -5.78 23.62
CA THR A 28 -1.32 -4.71 24.08
C THR A 28 0.03 -4.87 23.41
N CYS A 29 0.39 -3.93 22.53
CA CYS A 29 1.71 -3.87 21.91
C CYS A 29 2.03 -2.47 21.40
N THR A 30 3.28 -2.28 21.02
CA THR A 30 3.74 -1.08 20.30
C THR A 30 4.13 -1.46 18.88
N ILE A 31 3.58 -0.75 17.92
CA ILE A 31 3.90 -0.89 16.49
C ILE A 31 4.60 0.38 16.02
N THR A 32 5.79 0.26 15.47
CA THR A 32 6.48 1.37 14.80
C THR A 32 6.17 1.36 13.31
N LEU A 33 5.66 2.48 12.79
CA LEU A 33 5.33 2.64 11.38
C LEU A 33 6.40 3.49 10.70
N GLY A 34 7.22 2.86 9.88
CA GLY A 34 8.23 3.50 9.06
C GLY A 34 7.64 4.37 7.94
N ASN A 35 8.47 5.20 7.33
CA ASN A 35 8.06 6.19 6.34
C ASN A 35 7.00 7.18 6.86
N TRP A 36 6.98 7.45 8.16
CA TRP A 36 6.11 8.49 8.69
C TRP A 36 6.46 9.83 8.05
N PRO A 37 5.48 10.62 7.58
CA PRO A 37 5.75 11.87 6.89
C PRO A 37 6.45 12.88 7.80
N ALA A 38 7.52 13.51 7.29
CA ALA A 38 8.22 14.57 8.00
C ALA A 38 7.35 15.83 8.13
N ASP A 39 7.72 16.74 9.02
CA ASP A 39 6.98 18.00 9.24
C ASP A 39 6.83 18.83 7.95
N THR A 40 7.78 18.69 7.02
CA THR A 40 7.77 19.36 5.70
C THR A 40 6.91 18.69 4.65
N ALA A 41 6.33 17.52 4.94
CA ALA A 41 5.45 16.80 4.02
C ALA A 41 4.12 17.55 3.81
N ALA A 42 3.40 17.20 2.74
CA ALA A 42 2.10 17.79 2.45
C ALA A 42 1.10 17.51 3.59
N GLU A 43 0.25 18.50 3.91
CA GLU A 43 -0.75 18.36 4.99
C GLU A 43 -1.69 17.16 4.77
N ALA A 44 -2.06 16.88 3.50
CA ALA A 44 -2.91 15.74 3.18
C ALA A 44 -2.23 14.39 3.52
N GLU A 45 -0.92 14.28 3.32
CA GLU A 45 -0.16 13.09 3.66
C GLU A 45 -0.05 12.92 5.19
N LYS A 46 0.26 13.99 5.89
CA LYS A 46 0.29 13.97 7.36
C LYS A 46 -1.07 13.58 7.94
N ALA A 47 -2.15 14.17 7.43
CA ALA A 47 -3.51 13.84 7.85
C ALA A 47 -3.88 12.37 7.59
N LEU A 48 -3.42 11.79 6.48
CA LEU A 48 -3.64 10.38 6.18
C LEU A 48 -2.97 9.47 7.23
N PHE A 49 -1.71 9.72 7.57
CA PHE A 49 -1.00 8.93 8.57
C PHE A 49 -1.58 9.08 9.98
N GLU A 50 -2.02 10.30 10.33
CA GLU A 50 -2.76 10.52 11.60
C GLU A 50 -4.08 9.74 11.61
N SER A 51 -4.80 9.64 10.48
CA SER A 51 -6.03 8.85 10.41
C SER A 51 -5.77 7.35 10.65
N TYR A 52 -4.63 6.81 10.22
CA TYR A 52 -4.24 5.43 10.54
C TYR A 52 -4.06 5.25 12.05
N ARG A 53 -3.41 6.20 12.71
CA ARG A 53 -3.20 6.16 14.17
C ARG A 53 -4.53 6.24 14.94
N GLU A 54 -5.42 7.11 14.50
CA GLU A 54 -6.75 7.25 15.12
C GLU A 54 -7.61 6.01 14.93
N THR A 55 -7.63 5.43 13.73
CA THR A 55 -8.36 4.19 13.42
C THR A 55 -7.81 3.03 14.23
N MET A 56 -6.48 2.88 14.27
CA MET A 56 -5.84 1.84 15.09
C MET A 56 -6.23 1.98 16.55
N LYS A 57 -6.20 3.19 17.11
CA LYS A 57 -6.56 3.44 18.50
C LYS A 57 -8.02 3.14 18.82
N LYS A 58 -8.93 3.35 17.87
CA LYS A 58 -10.36 3.00 18.06
C LYS A 58 -10.57 1.49 18.03
N GLN A 59 -9.95 0.78 17.10
CA GLN A 59 -10.12 -0.66 16.92
C GLN A 59 -9.35 -1.48 17.95
N TYR A 60 -8.18 -0.99 18.37
CA TYR A 60 -7.24 -1.62 19.29
C TYR A 60 -6.80 -0.61 20.36
N PRO A 61 -7.61 -0.37 21.40
CA PRO A 61 -7.37 0.74 22.35
C PRO A 61 -6.03 0.69 23.09
N ASN A 62 -5.49 -0.53 23.29
CA ASN A 62 -4.23 -0.78 23.99
C ASN A 62 -3.03 -1.01 23.06
N VAL A 63 -3.20 -0.86 21.73
CA VAL A 63 -2.10 -0.84 20.78
C VAL A 63 -1.62 0.60 20.56
N THR A 64 -0.33 0.80 20.67
CA THR A 64 0.30 2.11 20.43
C THR A 64 0.97 2.11 19.06
N LEU A 65 0.52 2.96 18.13
CA LEU A 65 1.19 3.21 16.87
C LEU A 65 2.16 4.38 17.04
N VAL A 66 3.45 4.10 16.86
CA VAL A 66 4.53 5.09 17.00
C VAL A 66 5.05 5.50 15.62
N PRO A 67 5.10 6.81 15.33
CA PRO A 67 5.76 7.32 14.14
C PRO A 67 7.23 6.93 14.09
N ASP A 68 7.69 6.48 12.93
CA ASP A 68 9.12 6.28 12.64
C ASP A 68 9.44 6.94 11.30
N TYR A 69 10.33 7.92 11.33
CA TYR A 69 10.77 8.66 10.13
C TYR A 69 11.79 7.89 9.29
N TYR A 70 12.04 6.63 9.63
CA TYR A 70 12.94 5.77 8.89
C TYR A 70 12.47 5.57 7.45
N SER A 71 13.34 5.93 6.52
CA SER A 71 13.16 5.65 5.09
C SER A 71 14.01 4.45 4.71
N TYR A 72 13.36 3.44 4.14
CA TYR A 72 14.01 2.17 3.83
C TYR A 72 15.16 2.31 2.83
N THR A 73 16.28 1.67 3.18
CA THR A 73 17.32 1.23 2.24
C THR A 73 17.76 -0.18 2.64
N LEU A 74 18.09 -1.03 1.67
CA LEU A 74 18.51 -2.40 1.95
C LEU A 74 19.73 -2.46 2.89
N SER A 75 20.69 -1.55 2.69
CA SER A 75 21.93 -1.49 3.48
C SER A 75 21.70 -1.09 4.93
N SER A 76 20.69 -0.27 5.24
CA SER A 76 20.33 0.11 6.60
C SER A 76 19.37 -0.88 7.25
N TYR A 77 18.41 -1.42 6.47
CA TYR A 77 17.40 -2.31 7.01
C TYR A 77 17.96 -3.65 7.50
N VAL A 78 18.81 -4.30 6.71
CA VAL A 78 19.35 -5.63 7.07
C VAL A 78 20.04 -5.65 8.44
N PRO A 79 20.98 -4.75 8.77
CA PRO A 79 21.56 -4.73 10.11
C PRO A 79 20.55 -4.36 11.19
N MET A 80 19.60 -3.47 10.95
CA MET A 80 18.54 -3.12 11.90
C MET A 80 17.63 -4.32 12.20
N ALA A 81 17.20 -5.05 11.17
CA ALA A 81 16.36 -6.24 11.32
C ALA A 81 17.10 -7.34 12.12
N LYS A 82 18.38 -7.59 11.80
CA LYS A 82 19.21 -8.54 12.55
C LYS A 82 19.49 -8.10 13.99
N GLY A 83 19.51 -6.80 14.23
CA GLY A 83 19.67 -6.20 15.56
C GLY A 83 18.39 -6.04 16.35
N GLY A 84 17.22 -6.36 15.77
CA GLY A 84 15.91 -6.20 16.43
C GLY A 84 15.48 -4.74 16.61
N THR A 85 15.99 -3.82 15.79
CA THR A 85 15.71 -2.38 15.85
C THR A 85 14.99 -1.84 14.60
N ALA A 86 14.64 -2.71 13.66
CA ALA A 86 13.86 -2.32 12.49
C ALA A 86 12.44 -1.90 12.88
N PRO A 87 11.81 -0.98 12.13
CA PRO A 87 10.40 -0.65 12.35
C PRO A 87 9.51 -1.88 12.14
N SER A 88 8.39 -1.93 12.85
CA SER A 88 7.43 -3.05 12.77
C SER A 88 6.78 -3.13 11.39
N ILE A 89 6.53 -1.97 10.79
CA ILE A 89 5.96 -1.85 9.44
C ILE A 89 6.86 -0.89 8.65
N PHE A 90 7.22 -1.28 7.43
CA PHE A 90 8.05 -0.49 6.54
C PHE A 90 7.71 -0.76 5.09
N GLN A 91 8.18 0.09 4.17
CA GLN A 91 7.90 -0.04 2.74
C GLN A 91 9.20 -0.20 1.96
N PRO A 92 9.56 -1.41 1.52
CA PRO A 92 10.66 -1.64 0.61
C PRO A 92 10.24 -1.39 -0.85
N PRO A 93 11.19 -1.14 -1.77
CA PRO A 93 10.92 -1.19 -3.20
C PRO A 93 10.60 -2.63 -3.64
N PHE A 94 9.87 -2.77 -4.74
CA PHE A 94 9.42 -4.08 -5.25
C PHE A 94 10.56 -5.07 -5.58
N THR A 95 11.80 -4.59 -5.70
CA THR A 95 13.00 -5.40 -5.98
C THR A 95 13.50 -6.21 -4.79
N ASP A 96 13.14 -5.82 -3.57
CA ASP A 96 13.78 -6.33 -2.36
C ASP A 96 12.98 -7.40 -1.58
N PRO A 97 11.64 -7.54 -1.72
CA PRO A 97 10.86 -8.47 -0.90
C PRO A 97 11.39 -9.90 -0.91
N GLN A 98 11.73 -10.45 -2.09
CA GLN A 98 12.22 -11.83 -2.21
C GLN A 98 13.54 -12.05 -1.45
N LEU A 99 14.43 -11.05 -1.44
CA LEU A 99 15.65 -11.10 -0.66
C LEU A 99 15.36 -11.08 0.85
N LEU A 100 14.43 -10.22 1.29
CA LEU A 100 14.05 -10.10 2.70
C LEU A 100 13.37 -11.38 3.21
N ILE A 101 12.51 -11.99 2.39
CA ILE A 101 11.84 -13.27 2.67
C ILE A 101 12.89 -14.39 2.80
N SER A 102 13.77 -14.53 1.81
CA SER A 102 14.78 -15.59 1.79
C SER A 102 15.79 -15.50 2.95
N GLN A 103 16.00 -14.31 3.49
CA GLN A 103 16.85 -14.08 4.65
C GLN A 103 16.09 -14.09 6.00
N HIS A 104 14.80 -14.39 6.00
CA HIS A 104 13.93 -14.38 7.20
C HIS A 104 13.94 -13.04 7.96
N LEU A 105 13.98 -11.93 7.23
CA LEU A 105 14.02 -10.58 7.80
C LEU A 105 12.65 -9.93 7.89
N VAL A 106 11.60 -10.61 7.43
CA VAL A 106 10.19 -10.19 7.47
C VAL A 106 9.33 -11.32 8.01
N GLY A 107 8.21 -10.96 8.63
CA GLY A 107 7.27 -11.91 9.23
C GLY A 107 6.23 -12.41 8.24
N ASP A 108 5.83 -13.66 8.38
CA ASP A 108 4.68 -14.24 7.66
C ASP A 108 3.38 -13.66 8.21
N VAL A 109 2.56 -13.11 7.33
CA VAL A 109 1.28 -12.47 7.66
C VAL A 109 0.09 -13.18 7.02
N THR A 110 0.29 -14.34 6.38
CA THR A 110 -0.72 -15.07 5.63
C THR A 110 -2.00 -15.31 6.43
N ASP A 111 -1.87 -15.94 7.60
CA ASP A 111 -3.03 -16.30 8.41
C ASP A 111 -3.80 -15.06 8.92
N ALA A 112 -3.12 -13.95 9.12
CA ALA A 112 -3.75 -12.70 9.51
C ALA A 112 -4.55 -12.10 8.35
N LEU A 113 -3.98 -12.11 7.13
CA LEU A 113 -4.64 -11.62 5.93
C LEU A 113 -5.83 -12.47 5.50
N GLU A 114 -5.73 -13.80 5.66
CA GLU A 114 -6.84 -14.72 5.42
C GLU A 114 -8.00 -14.45 6.38
N ARG A 115 -7.71 -14.29 7.68
CA ARG A 115 -8.75 -13.93 8.67
C ARG A 115 -9.40 -12.60 8.41
N ALA A 116 -8.64 -11.63 7.91
CA ALA A 116 -9.16 -10.31 7.53
C ALA A 116 -9.98 -10.34 6.24
N GLY A 117 -9.86 -11.41 5.41
CA GLY A 117 -10.60 -11.56 4.17
C GLY A 117 -10.19 -10.61 3.04
N VAL A 118 -9.03 -9.96 3.15
CA VAL A 118 -8.61 -8.88 2.23
C VAL A 118 -7.83 -9.39 1.01
N LEU A 119 -7.43 -10.65 0.96
CA LEU A 119 -6.58 -11.17 -0.11
C LEU A 119 -7.19 -11.05 -1.51
N ASN A 120 -8.52 -11.14 -1.61
CA ASN A 120 -9.23 -11.02 -2.88
C ASN A 120 -9.28 -9.58 -3.44
N GLU A 121 -8.85 -8.59 -2.65
CA GLU A 121 -8.78 -7.19 -3.08
C GLU A 121 -7.50 -6.89 -3.88
N PHE A 122 -6.53 -7.81 -3.86
CA PHE A 122 -5.23 -7.64 -4.51
C PHE A 122 -5.09 -8.53 -5.75
N SER A 123 -4.35 -8.03 -6.74
CA SER A 123 -3.99 -8.84 -7.90
C SER A 123 -3.11 -10.02 -7.48
N PRO A 124 -3.40 -11.25 -7.95
CA PRO A 124 -2.57 -12.42 -7.64
C PRO A 124 -1.09 -12.25 -7.97
N SER A 125 -0.77 -11.55 -9.07
CA SER A 125 0.62 -11.30 -9.46
C SER A 125 1.38 -10.40 -8.47
N TYR A 126 0.71 -9.49 -7.78
CA TYR A 126 1.35 -8.69 -6.73
C TYR A 126 1.55 -9.50 -5.45
N LEU A 127 0.58 -10.35 -5.10
CA LEU A 127 0.73 -11.23 -3.93
C LEU A 127 1.84 -12.27 -4.15
N GLU A 128 1.97 -12.80 -5.37
CA GLU A 128 3.06 -13.72 -5.73
C GLU A 128 4.45 -13.10 -5.49
N MET A 129 4.63 -11.82 -5.83
CA MET A 129 5.89 -11.09 -5.58
C MET A 129 6.21 -10.95 -4.09
N LEU A 130 5.22 -11.04 -3.21
CA LEU A 130 5.32 -10.89 -1.76
C LEU A 130 5.21 -12.24 -1.04
N SER A 131 5.25 -13.35 -1.78
CA SER A 131 5.12 -14.70 -1.25
C SER A 131 6.42 -15.49 -1.36
N ASP A 132 6.58 -16.48 -0.49
CA ASP A 132 7.64 -17.49 -0.63
C ASP A 132 7.22 -18.61 -1.61
N GLU A 133 8.10 -19.59 -1.80
CA GLU A 133 7.89 -20.76 -2.67
C GLU A 133 6.72 -21.66 -2.22
N ASN A 134 6.26 -21.55 -0.97
CA ASN A 134 5.13 -22.28 -0.41
C ASN A 134 3.82 -21.48 -0.47
N GLY A 135 3.85 -20.28 -1.07
CA GLY A 135 2.71 -19.37 -1.16
C GLY A 135 2.38 -18.63 0.13
N ARG A 136 3.30 -18.60 1.11
CA ARG A 136 3.13 -17.81 2.33
C ARG A 136 3.43 -16.35 2.04
N ILE A 137 2.60 -15.43 2.53
CA ILE A 137 2.60 -14.01 2.21
C ILE A 137 3.30 -13.23 3.33
N TYR A 138 4.20 -12.32 2.95
CA TYR A 138 5.03 -11.53 3.88
C TYR A 138 4.78 -10.03 3.83
N GLY A 139 3.80 -9.59 3.07
CA GLY A 139 3.41 -8.21 2.98
C GLY A 139 2.24 -7.96 2.03
N LEU A 140 1.80 -6.72 1.96
CA LEU A 140 0.75 -6.28 1.03
C LEU A 140 1.28 -5.22 0.07
N PRO A 141 0.83 -5.22 -1.19
CA PRO A 141 1.15 -4.15 -2.13
C PRO A 141 0.44 -2.87 -1.70
N ARG A 142 1.19 -1.79 -1.54
CA ARG A 142 0.64 -0.46 -1.23
C ARG A 142 0.28 0.31 -2.49
N ASP A 143 1.16 0.25 -3.48
CA ASP A 143 1.05 0.93 -4.77
C ASP A 143 1.74 0.10 -5.85
N GLY A 144 1.56 0.50 -7.09
CA GLY A 144 2.22 -0.12 -8.23
C GLY A 144 2.63 0.93 -9.25
N TYR A 145 3.63 0.60 -10.06
CA TYR A 145 4.06 1.45 -11.15
C TYR A 145 4.50 0.62 -12.35
N VAL A 146 4.50 1.26 -13.49
CA VAL A 146 4.96 0.66 -14.74
C VAL A 146 6.26 1.33 -15.15
N LEU A 147 7.27 0.52 -15.45
CA LEU A 147 8.49 1.00 -16.07
C LEU A 147 8.33 0.98 -17.58
N GLY A 148 8.74 2.03 -18.23
CA GLY A 148 8.68 2.15 -19.67
C GLY A 148 9.72 3.13 -20.20
N MET A 149 9.98 3.03 -21.49
CA MET A 149 10.83 3.99 -22.18
C MET A 149 10.02 5.27 -22.47
N HIS A 150 10.54 6.41 -22.05
CA HIS A 150 9.99 7.71 -22.39
C HIS A 150 10.69 8.27 -23.62
N ILE A 151 9.90 8.69 -24.60
CA ILE A 151 10.40 9.25 -25.85
C ILE A 151 10.07 10.74 -25.91
N ASN A 152 11.07 11.56 -26.19
CA ASN A 152 10.84 12.98 -26.50
C ASN A 152 10.36 13.10 -27.96
N VAL A 153 9.06 13.29 -28.13
CA VAL A 153 8.42 13.36 -29.46
C VAL A 153 8.97 14.48 -30.33
N ALA A 154 9.35 15.62 -29.74
CA ALA A 154 9.92 16.75 -30.50
C ALA A 154 11.28 16.37 -31.10
N LEU A 155 12.16 15.75 -30.33
CA LEU A 155 13.46 15.27 -30.81
C LEU A 155 13.32 14.16 -31.85
N PHE A 156 12.36 13.27 -31.72
CA PHE A 156 12.08 12.24 -32.73
C PHE A 156 11.65 12.85 -34.06
N ARG A 157 10.81 13.89 -34.04
CA ARG A 157 10.43 14.65 -35.23
C ARG A 157 11.61 15.35 -35.88
N GLU A 158 12.45 16.01 -35.07
CA GLU A 158 13.66 16.70 -35.55
C GLU A 158 14.65 15.72 -36.19
N ALA A 159 14.78 14.52 -35.61
CA ALA A 159 15.62 13.43 -36.13
C ALA A 159 15.01 12.68 -37.34
N GLY A 160 13.77 12.98 -37.73
CA GLY A 160 13.08 12.25 -38.79
C GLY A 160 12.64 10.84 -38.43
N LEU A 161 12.59 10.52 -37.14
CA LEU A 161 12.16 9.22 -36.60
C LEU A 161 10.65 9.17 -36.31
N VAL A 162 9.88 9.55 -37.33
CA VAL A 162 8.41 9.57 -37.28
C VAL A 162 7.83 8.90 -38.50
N ASP A 163 6.64 8.34 -38.35
CA ASP A 163 5.85 7.77 -39.44
C ASP A 163 5.18 8.86 -40.32
N GLU A 164 4.39 8.42 -41.32
CA GLU A 164 3.69 9.31 -42.24
C GLU A 164 2.67 10.21 -41.54
N GLU A 165 2.14 9.79 -40.39
CA GLU A 165 1.22 10.54 -39.52
C GLU A 165 1.94 11.48 -38.53
N GLY A 166 3.28 11.44 -38.50
CA GLY A 166 4.10 12.26 -37.59
C GLY A 166 4.18 11.71 -36.15
N LEU A 167 3.84 10.44 -35.94
CA LEU A 167 3.98 9.74 -34.66
C LEU A 167 5.39 9.13 -34.55
N PRO A 168 5.97 9.07 -33.34
CA PRO A 168 7.28 8.47 -33.14
C PRO A 168 7.34 7.00 -33.56
N ILE A 169 8.36 6.63 -34.30
CA ILE A 169 8.67 5.23 -34.59
C ILE A 169 9.39 4.66 -33.36
N TYR A 170 8.67 3.81 -32.60
CA TYR A 170 9.20 3.23 -31.36
C TYR A 170 10.21 2.10 -31.68
N PRO A 171 11.38 2.07 -31.01
CA PRO A 171 12.32 0.97 -31.13
C PRO A 171 11.67 -0.32 -30.63
N LYS A 172 11.85 -1.40 -31.38
CA LYS A 172 11.30 -2.73 -31.08
C LYS A 172 12.34 -3.69 -30.54
N THR A 173 13.60 -3.33 -30.65
CA THR A 173 14.74 -4.12 -30.19
C THR A 173 15.74 -3.22 -29.45
N LEU A 174 16.61 -3.85 -28.63
CA LEU A 174 17.70 -3.12 -27.96
C LEU A 174 18.71 -2.50 -28.92
N GLN A 175 18.83 -3.04 -30.15
CA GLN A 175 19.73 -2.51 -31.19
C GLN A 175 19.17 -1.25 -31.84
N GLU A 176 17.86 -1.03 -31.76
CA GLU A 176 17.20 0.17 -32.30
C GLU A 176 17.18 1.34 -31.30
N VAL A 177 17.56 1.11 -30.04
CA VAL A 177 17.69 2.12 -28.98
C VAL A 177 19.04 2.80 -29.06
#